data_173caa4adf1506ffe34b272106affd8b
#
_entry.id   173caa4adf1506ffe34b272106affd8b
#
_cell.length_a   1.000
_cell.length_b   1.000
_cell.length_c   1.000
_cell.angle_alpha   90.00
_cell.angle_beta   90.00
_cell.angle_gamma   90.00
#
_symmetry.space_group_name_H-M   'P 1'
#
loop_
_entity.id
_entity.type
_entity.pdbx_description
1 polymer ?
#
loop_
_entity_poly.entity_id
_entity_poly.type
_entity_poly.pdbx_seq_one_letter_code
_entity_poly.pdbx_strand_id
1 'polypeptide(L)'
;MNYWIRAYDNRKFRVADFIRDNGFIDWGMRNHFELGDIVFLYATAPLSRITFAMEVTKTGMTWRESVDDSEYFISQEHYDHWLTHRESTTYVRYSLLRELRSPLLSFRNLMEHGLDGAPRSPRRLMPEAVEYILSHFE
;
A
#
# COMPACT_ATOMS: atom_id res chain seq x y z
N MET A 1 4.68 17.13 2.47
CA MET A 1 3.95 15.85 2.52
C MET A 1 3.35 15.55 1.16
N ASN A 2 3.55 14.33 0.70
CA ASN A 2 2.98 13.86 -0.57
C ASN A 2 1.93 12.79 -0.31
N TYR A 3 0.98 12.68 -1.23
CA TYR A 3 -0.05 11.64 -1.20
C TYR A 3 0.16 10.68 -2.37
N TRP A 4 0.14 9.38 -2.06
CA TRP A 4 0.40 8.31 -3.01
C TRP A 4 -0.75 7.30 -3.00
N ILE A 5 -0.89 6.57 -4.10
CA ILE A 5 -1.74 5.38 -4.17
C ILE A 5 -0.87 4.20 -4.61
N ARG A 6 -1.07 3.06 -3.97
CA ARG A 6 -0.37 1.82 -4.28
C ARG A 6 -1.33 0.65 -4.23
N ALA A 7 -1.32 -0.18 -5.29
CA ALA A 7 -2.15 -1.38 -5.34
C ALA A 7 -1.50 -2.54 -4.59
N TYR A 8 -2.33 -3.43 -4.06
CA TYR A 8 -1.90 -4.69 -3.50
C TYR A 8 -2.86 -5.81 -3.88
N ASP A 9 -2.37 -7.05 -3.86
CA ASP A 9 -3.14 -8.24 -4.21
C ASP A 9 -3.09 -9.24 -3.06
N ASN A 10 -4.22 -9.42 -2.37
CA ASN A 10 -4.34 -10.36 -1.24
C ASN A 10 -4.19 -11.83 -1.65
N ARG A 11 -4.17 -12.13 -2.95
CA ARG A 11 -3.98 -13.50 -3.44
C ARG A 11 -2.52 -13.94 -3.43
N LYS A 12 -1.60 -13.01 -3.34
CA LYS A 12 -0.15 -13.27 -3.35
C LYS A 12 0.46 -13.24 -1.96
N PHE A 13 0.04 -12.26 -1.17
CA PHE A 13 0.48 -12.01 0.18
C PHE A 13 -0.71 -11.47 0.96
N ARG A 14 -0.91 -11.93 2.18
CA ARG A 14 -2.05 -11.52 3.01
C ARG A 14 -1.83 -10.12 3.59
N VAL A 15 -1.87 -9.11 2.74
CA VAL A 15 -1.58 -7.72 3.10
C VAL A 15 -2.52 -7.20 4.18
N ALA A 16 -3.82 -7.34 3.96
CA ALA A 16 -4.82 -6.83 4.90
C ALA A 16 -4.69 -7.46 6.27
N ASP A 17 -4.50 -8.78 6.32
CA ASP A 17 -4.32 -9.50 7.58
C ASP A 17 -3.06 -9.04 8.31
N PHE A 18 -1.95 -8.86 7.59
CA PHE A 18 -0.71 -8.40 8.18
C PHE A 18 -0.86 -7.01 8.82
N ILE A 19 -1.50 -6.09 8.10
CA ILE A 19 -1.71 -4.73 8.60
C ILE A 19 -2.61 -4.75 9.85
N ARG A 20 -3.69 -5.53 9.83
CA ARG A 20 -4.61 -5.65 10.97
C ARG A 20 -3.93 -6.26 12.19
N ASP A 21 -3.08 -7.25 11.97
CA ASP A 21 -2.39 -7.95 13.06
C ASP A 21 -1.26 -7.11 13.66
N ASN A 22 -0.57 -6.30 12.86
CA ASN A 22 0.67 -5.63 13.28
C ASN A 22 0.61 -4.11 13.30
N GLY A 23 -0.33 -3.48 12.59
CA GLY A 23 -0.44 -2.02 12.52
C GLY A 23 0.54 -1.35 11.58
N PHE A 24 1.29 -2.11 10.80
CA PHE A 24 2.22 -1.61 9.80
C PHE A 24 2.51 -2.69 8.77
N ILE A 25 3.19 -2.32 7.70
CA ILE A 25 3.72 -3.27 6.72
C ILE A 25 5.03 -2.72 6.14
N ASP A 26 6.01 -3.61 5.91
CA ASP A 26 7.26 -3.29 5.25
C ASP A 26 7.20 -3.83 3.81
N TRP A 27 7.53 -2.97 2.86
CA TRP A 27 7.36 -3.27 1.45
C TRP A 27 8.54 -2.78 0.62
N GLY A 28 8.75 -3.37 -0.55
CA GLY A 28 9.76 -2.92 -1.48
C GLY A 28 9.56 -1.44 -1.85
N MET A 29 10.61 -0.65 -1.68
CA MET A 29 10.58 0.78 -1.97
C MET A 29 10.95 1.01 -3.43
N ARG A 30 9.98 1.38 -4.25
CA ARG A 30 10.16 1.61 -5.68
C ARG A 30 10.19 3.08 -6.07
N ASN A 31 9.74 3.95 -5.17
CA ASN A 31 9.66 5.38 -5.38
C ASN A 31 10.36 6.13 -4.26
N HIS A 32 10.58 7.41 -4.47
CA HIS A 32 11.25 8.26 -3.50
C HIS A 32 10.25 8.80 -2.48
N PHE A 33 9.94 7.97 -1.47
CA PHE A 33 9.07 8.38 -0.38
C PHE A 33 9.83 9.23 0.63
N GLU A 34 9.11 10.16 1.23
CA GLU A 34 9.59 10.97 2.34
C GLU A 34 8.85 10.59 3.62
N LEU A 35 9.51 10.71 4.77
CA LEU A 35 8.87 10.48 6.06
C LEU A 35 7.66 11.40 6.20
N GLY A 36 6.54 10.85 6.65
CA GLY A 36 5.29 11.58 6.79
C GLY A 36 4.40 11.56 5.55
N ASP A 37 4.87 11.06 4.42
CA ASP A 37 4.03 10.87 3.25
C ASP A 37 2.88 9.93 3.56
N ILE A 38 1.74 10.17 2.92
CA ILE A 38 0.55 9.33 3.07
C ILE A 38 0.41 8.42 1.84
N VAL A 39 0.19 7.14 2.10
CA VAL A 39 -0.02 6.15 1.03
C VAL A 39 -1.38 5.50 1.23
N PHE A 40 -2.25 5.64 0.23
CA PHE A 40 -3.52 4.93 0.22
C PHE A 40 -3.32 3.59 -0.46
N LEU A 41 -3.65 2.51 0.24
CA LEU A 41 -3.55 1.16 -0.31
C LEU A 41 -4.86 0.77 -0.99
N TYR A 42 -4.74 0.38 -2.24
CA TYR A 42 -5.84 0.00 -3.11
C TYR A 42 -5.84 -1.52 -3.30
N ALA A 43 -6.89 -2.18 -2.84
CA ALA A 43 -7.06 -3.61 -3.06
C ALA A 43 -7.51 -3.87 -4.49
N THR A 44 -6.78 -4.70 -5.21
CA THR A 44 -7.18 -5.09 -6.57
C THR A 44 -8.44 -5.95 -6.55
N ALA A 45 -8.98 -6.27 -7.73
CA ALA A 45 -10.19 -7.09 -7.83
C ALA A 45 -10.10 -8.34 -6.94
N PRO A 46 -11.18 -8.77 -6.30
CA PRO A 46 -12.56 -8.32 -6.51
C PRO A 46 -12.98 -7.07 -5.73
N LEU A 47 -12.22 -6.63 -4.74
CA LEU A 47 -12.61 -5.47 -3.93
C LEU A 47 -12.58 -4.17 -4.73
N SER A 48 -11.51 -3.94 -5.49
CA SER A 48 -11.34 -2.77 -6.38
C SER A 48 -11.67 -1.44 -5.70
N ARG A 49 -11.05 -1.20 -4.52
CA ARG A 49 -11.24 0.05 -3.76
C ARG A 49 -10.07 0.30 -2.81
N ILE A 50 -9.97 1.55 -2.35
CA ILE A 50 -9.01 1.91 -1.30
C ILE A 50 -9.51 1.32 0.03
N THR A 51 -8.60 0.68 0.77
CA THR A 51 -8.92 -0.01 2.01
C THR A 51 -8.13 0.49 3.21
N PHE A 52 -6.96 1.09 3.01
CA PHE A 52 -6.12 1.58 4.11
C PHE A 52 -5.50 2.92 3.77
N ALA A 53 -5.38 3.77 4.79
CA ALA A 53 -4.54 4.95 4.75
C ALA A 53 -3.33 4.69 5.64
N MET A 54 -2.14 4.88 5.10
CA MET A 54 -0.87 4.58 5.76
C MET A 54 0.01 5.83 5.77
N GLU A 55 0.92 5.88 6.73
CA GLU A 55 1.95 6.92 6.81
C GLU A 55 3.33 6.30 6.63
N VAL A 56 4.18 6.92 5.85
CA VAL A 56 5.58 6.50 5.70
C VAL A 56 6.34 6.86 6.98
N THR A 57 6.80 5.84 7.72
CA THR A 57 7.48 6.02 8.99
C THR A 57 8.95 5.61 8.98
N LYS A 58 9.37 4.81 8.01
CA LYS A 58 10.78 4.48 7.77
C LYS A 58 11.02 4.32 6.28
N THR A 59 12.21 4.71 5.82
CA THR A 59 12.65 4.57 4.43
C THR A 59 14.08 4.03 4.39
N GLY A 60 14.49 3.53 3.23
CA GLY A 60 15.88 3.10 3.02
C GLY A 60 16.29 1.90 3.87
N MET A 61 15.36 1.05 4.25
CA MET A 61 15.64 -0.12 5.09
C MET A 61 16.22 -1.26 4.27
N THR A 62 17.13 -2.01 4.89
CA THR A 62 17.55 -3.30 4.36
C THR A 62 16.54 -4.38 4.75
N TRP A 63 16.61 -5.56 4.10
CA TRP A 63 15.72 -6.65 4.45
C TRP A 63 15.90 -7.12 5.91
N ARG A 64 17.08 -6.91 6.48
CA ARG A 64 17.35 -7.29 7.88
C ARG A 64 16.68 -6.36 8.88
N GLU A 65 16.45 -5.14 8.48
CA GLU A 65 15.72 -4.16 9.29
C GLU A 65 14.21 -4.29 9.14
N SER A 66 13.75 -4.97 8.07
CA SER A 66 12.34 -5.22 7.82
C SER A 66 11.81 -6.33 8.74
N VAL A 67 10.49 -6.34 8.93
CA VAL A 67 9.83 -7.36 9.74
C VAL A 67 9.85 -8.70 9.03
N ASP A 68 9.90 -9.78 9.81
CA ASP A 68 9.70 -11.13 9.26
C ASP A 68 8.20 -11.37 9.03
N ASP A 69 7.80 -11.31 7.78
CA ASP A 69 6.42 -11.48 7.34
C ASP A 69 6.22 -12.76 6.52
N SER A 70 7.18 -13.68 6.58
CA SER A 70 7.19 -14.88 5.74
C SER A 70 5.94 -15.76 5.87
N GLU A 71 5.29 -15.73 7.03
CA GLU A 71 4.05 -16.50 7.27
C GLU A 71 2.85 -16.01 6.45
N TYR A 72 2.91 -14.79 5.91
CA TYR A 72 1.80 -14.18 5.19
C TYR A 72 1.85 -14.40 3.68
N PHE A 73 2.91 -15.02 3.17
CA PHE A 73 2.97 -15.39 1.75
C PHE A 73 1.99 -16.53 1.45
N ILE A 74 1.20 -16.36 0.42
CA ILE A 74 0.22 -17.35 -0.02
C ILE A 74 0.85 -18.28 -1.06
N SER A 75 1.68 -17.71 -1.96
CA SER A 75 2.30 -18.41 -3.06
C SER A 75 3.77 -18.71 -2.76
N GLN A 76 4.18 -19.96 -2.92
CA GLN A 76 5.57 -20.35 -2.79
C GLN A 76 6.44 -19.62 -3.81
N GLU A 77 5.93 -19.40 -5.02
CA GLU A 77 6.64 -18.68 -6.07
C GLU A 77 6.97 -17.24 -5.63
N HIS A 78 6.03 -16.55 -5.01
CA HIS A 78 6.26 -15.19 -4.53
C HIS A 78 7.23 -15.14 -3.36
N TYR A 79 7.17 -16.13 -2.48
CA TYR A 79 8.12 -16.25 -1.38
C TYR A 79 9.54 -16.49 -1.91
N ASP A 80 9.71 -17.39 -2.87
CA ASP A 80 11.01 -17.68 -3.48
C ASP A 80 11.57 -16.47 -4.21
N HIS A 81 10.72 -15.72 -4.89
CA HIS A 81 11.09 -14.46 -5.53
C HIS A 81 11.60 -13.44 -4.51
N TRP A 82 10.93 -13.32 -3.38
CA TRP A 82 11.36 -12.46 -2.29
C TRP A 82 12.73 -12.89 -1.75
N LEU A 83 12.92 -14.17 -1.48
CA LEU A 83 14.21 -14.70 -1.01
C LEU A 83 15.34 -14.38 -1.97
N THR A 84 15.08 -14.46 -3.26
CA THR A 84 16.09 -14.22 -4.30
C THR A 84 16.49 -12.75 -4.38
N HIS A 85 15.57 -11.84 -4.18
CA HIS A 85 15.76 -10.41 -4.43
C HIS A 85 15.89 -9.55 -3.17
N ARG A 86 15.70 -10.11 -1.97
CA ARG A 86 15.63 -9.33 -0.72
C ARG A 86 16.90 -8.53 -0.42
N GLU A 87 18.06 -9.04 -0.76
CA GLU A 87 19.35 -8.36 -0.47
C GLU A 87 19.57 -7.14 -1.37
N SER A 88 19.00 -7.14 -2.56
CA SER A 88 19.10 -6.02 -3.51
C SER A 88 17.91 -5.06 -3.41
N THR A 89 16.97 -5.31 -2.51
CA THR A 89 15.76 -4.50 -2.36
C THR A 89 15.89 -3.56 -1.18
N THR A 90 15.51 -2.31 -1.38
CA THR A 90 15.35 -1.33 -0.31
C THR A 90 13.89 -1.34 0.12
N TYR A 91 13.64 -1.23 1.43
CA TYR A 91 12.29 -1.33 1.98
C TYR A 91 11.83 -0.01 2.57
N VAL A 92 10.51 0.17 2.56
CA VAL A 92 9.79 1.29 3.18
C VAL A 92 8.79 0.70 4.17
N ARG A 93 8.62 1.38 5.31
CA ARG A 93 7.58 1.02 6.29
C ARG A 93 6.41 1.97 6.17
N TYR A 94 5.24 1.39 5.98
CA TYR A 94 3.95 2.09 6.05
C TYR A 94 3.29 1.72 7.37
N SER A 95 3.01 2.70 8.21
CA SER A 95 2.29 2.50 9.47
C SER A 95 0.82 2.87 9.30
N LEU A 96 -0.06 2.08 9.90
CA LEU A 96 -1.50 2.25 9.75
C LEU A 96 -1.98 3.54 10.39
N LEU A 97 -2.66 4.38 9.62
CA LEU A 97 -3.43 5.52 10.13
C LEU A 97 -4.89 5.13 10.33
N ARG A 98 -5.49 4.52 9.31
CA ARG A 98 -6.90 4.16 9.34
C ARG A 98 -7.22 3.09 8.30
N GLU A 99 -8.06 2.13 8.69
CA GLU A 99 -8.70 1.23 7.73
C GLU A 99 -9.94 1.94 7.18
N LEU A 100 -10.09 1.93 5.84
CA LEU A 100 -11.16 2.62 5.14
C LEU A 100 -12.15 1.59 4.59
N ARG A 101 -13.44 1.81 4.84
CA ARG A 101 -14.48 0.82 4.49
C ARG A 101 -15.55 1.38 3.56
N SER A 102 -15.45 2.65 3.18
CA SER A 102 -16.46 3.27 2.34
C SER A 102 -16.49 2.66 0.93
N PRO A 103 -17.66 2.24 0.44
CA PRO A 103 -17.80 1.79 -0.95
C PRO A 103 -17.62 2.94 -1.95
N LEU A 104 -17.64 4.19 -1.48
CA LEU A 104 -17.41 5.35 -2.32
C LEU A 104 -15.94 5.53 -2.69
N LEU A 105 -15.03 4.74 -2.13
CA LEU A 105 -13.60 4.70 -2.51
C LEU A 105 -13.31 3.61 -3.53
N SER A 106 -14.31 3.16 -4.26
CA SER A 106 -14.19 2.20 -5.36
C SER A 106 -13.44 2.79 -6.54
N PHE A 107 -12.87 1.92 -7.37
CA PHE A 107 -12.17 2.32 -8.59
C PHE A 107 -13.04 3.26 -9.45
N ARG A 108 -14.30 2.89 -9.65
CA ARG A 108 -15.22 3.67 -10.46
C ARG A 108 -15.38 5.09 -9.93
N ASN A 109 -15.61 5.23 -8.62
CA ASN A 109 -15.78 6.54 -8.00
C ASN A 109 -14.49 7.35 -8.03
N LEU A 110 -13.35 6.71 -7.80
CA LEU A 110 -12.05 7.38 -7.88
C LEU A 110 -11.78 7.93 -9.29
N MET A 111 -12.15 7.18 -10.33
CA MET A 111 -12.00 7.63 -11.71
C MET A 111 -12.85 8.88 -12.01
N GLU A 112 -13.99 9.03 -11.35
CA GLU A 112 -14.84 10.21 -11.48
C GLU A 112 -14.31 11.41 -10.69
N HIS A 113 -13.31 11.18 -9.82
CA HIS A 113 -12.77 12.21 -8.92
C HIS A 113 -11.25 12.35 -9.03
N GLY A 114 -10.72 12.29 -10.23
CA GLY A 114 -9.31 12.66 -10.50
C GLY A 114 -8.32 11.52 -10.62
N LEU A 115 -8.73 10.26 -10.41
CA LEU A 115 -7.85 9.14 -10.69
C LEU A 115 -7.87 8.87 -12.20
N ASP A 116 -6.70 8.74 -12.81
CA ASP A 116 -6.56 8.64 -14.26
C ASP A 116 -6.12 7.25 -14.74
N GLY A 117 -6.55 6.21 -14.07
CA GLY A 117 -6.26 4.84 -14.46
C GLY A 117 -6.13 3.90 -13.28
N ALA A 118 -6.05 2.60 -13.55
CA ALA A 118 -5.95 1.58 -12.52
C ALA A 118 -4.65 1.72 -11.73
N PRO A 119 -4.71 1.73 -10.40
CA PRO A 119 -3.50 1.73 -9.58
C PRO A 119 -2.69 0.45 -9.77
N ARG A 120 -1.38 0.58 -9.78
CA ARG A 120 -0.43 -0.54 -9.85
C ARG A 120 0.72 -0.28 -8.89
N SER A 121 1.89 0.08 -9.41
CA SER A 121 3.01 0.54 -8.60
C SER A 121 2.70 1.90 -7.98
N PRO A 122 3.42 2.30 -6.93
CA PRO A 122 3.16 3.57 -6.27
C PRO A 122 3.22 4.74 -7.22
N ARG A 123 2.25 5.63 -7.12
CA ARG A 123 2.25 6.90 -7.86
C ARG A 123 1.60 7.99 -7.03
N ARG A 124 1.97 9.24 -7.31
CA ARG A 124 1.37 10.39 -6.65
C ARG A 124 -0.06 10.60 -7.11
N LEU A 125 -0.88 11.09 -6.18
CA LEU A 125 -2.26 11.46 -6.46
C LEU A 125 -2.38 12.95 -6.75
N MET A 126 -3.29 13.29 -7.67
CA MET A 126 -3.68 14.67 -7.93
C MET A 126 -4.50 15.22 -6.76
N PRO A 127 -4.43 16.56 -6.51
CA PRO A 127 -5.16 17.15 -5.39
C PRO A 127 -6.66 16.84 -5.35
N GLU A 128 -7.31 16.78 -6.50
CA GLU A 128 -8.73 16.43 -6.58
C GLU A 128 -9.03 15.06 -5.98
N ALA A 129 -8.22 14.07 -6.34
CA ALA A 129 -8.39 12.70 -5.82
C ALA A 129 -8.12 12.65 -4.33
N VAL A 130 -7.09 13.33 -3.85
CA VAL A 130 -6.76 13.42 -2.42
C VAL A 130 -7.93 14.00 -1.64
N GLU A 131 -8.48 15.12 -2.09
CA GLU A 131 -9.60 15.79 -1.43
C GLU A 131 -10.82 14.86 -1.35
N TYR A 132 -11.13 14.18 -2.44
CA TYR A 132 -12.22 13.21 -2.47
C TYR A 132 -12.01 12.08 -1.45
N ILE A 133 -10.81 11.48 -1.42
CA ILE A 133 -10.49 10.39 -0.51
C ILE A 133 -10.60 10.86 0.94
N LEU A 134 -10.04 12.01 1.27
CA LEU A 134 -10.08 12.55 2.63
C LEU A 134 -11.49 12.86 3.10
N SER A 135 -12.40 13.21 2.19
CA SER A 135 -13.79 13.47 2.53
C SER A 135 -14.57 12.20 2.89
N HIS A 136 -14.01 11.03 2.61
CA HIS A 136 -14.61 9.72 2.91
C HIS A 136 -13.79 8.93 3.94
N PHE A 137 -13.11 9.63 4.81
CA PHE A 137 -12.17 9.08 5.80
C PHE A 137 -12.91 8.59 7.06
N GLU A 138 -13.82 7.67 6.88
CA GLU A 138 -14.62 7.18 8.00
C GLU A 138 -14.39 5.73 8.35
#